data_94d837903242fc78aa136a33a1787638
#
_entry.id   94d837903242fc78aa136a33a1787638
#
_cell.length_a   1.000
_cell.length_b   1.000
_cell.length_c   1.000
_cell.angle_alpha   90.00
_cell.angle_beta   90.00
_cell.angle_gamma   90.00
#
_symmetry.space_group_name_H-M   'P 1'
#
loop_
_entity.id
_entity.type
_entity.pdbx_description
1 polymer ?
#
loop_
_entity_poly.entity_id
_entity_poly.type
_entity_poly.pdbx_seq_one_letter_code
_entity_poly.pdbx_strand_id
1 'polypeptide(L)'
;DHWRTIYTLTCLGILSHIPLDLVTPFGIKVFYPLSETPYRFGITFFIDGYFTAILVLTLATCLWRPASKTVLSGLILLSAYLGSQWLLKTEALRVATTQFPESTDLHALPQPFSPFYWQLIKRSGETYQVAYLSLLAQDRAIITDYRSNLTLDWQQYHLLGQTDLQKPLIREAWQQNRFQKFRSFAQFPILYRVDESQGEICVWFTDLRYTLPYMTPPFRYGMCRNSESLWRLYRLRRFTESERHML
;
A
#
# COMPACT_ATOMS: atom_id res chain seq x y z
N ASP A 1 -19.49 29.27 25.56
CA ASP A 1 -18.65 29.16 24.33
C ASP A 1 -18.29 27.72 23.93
N HIS A 2 -19.09 26.71 24.35
CA HIS A 2 -18.82 25.30 24.09
C HIS A 2 -18.70 24.97 22.58
N TRP A 3 -19.47 25.63 21.70
CA TRP A 3 -19.39 25.38 20.25
C TRP A 3 -18.04 25.74 19.65
N ARG A 4 -17.38 26.82 20.13
CA ARG A 4 -16.04 27.22 19.66
C ARG A 4 -15.00 26.17 20.04
N THR A 5 -15.09 25.65 21.25
CA THR A 5 -14.20 24.55 21.71
C THR A 5 -14.41 23.30 20.88
N ILE A 6 -15.65 22.89 20.65
CA ILE A 6 -15.98 21.73 19.81
C ILE A 6 -15.46 21.93 18.38
N TYR A 7 -15.73 23.10 17.79
CA TYR A 7 -15.25 23.44 16.44
C TYR A 7 -13.72 23.37 16.35
N THR A 8 -13.01 24.00 17.30
CA THR A 8 -11.54 23.98 17.32
C THR A 8 -10.99 22.57 17.46
N LEU A 9 -11.55 21.75 18.36
CA LEU A 9 -11.13 20.35 18.53
C LEU A 9 -11.40 19.51 17.27
N THR A 10 -12.54 19.72 16.61
CA THR A 10 -12.86 19.05 15.36
C THR A 10 -11.88 19.44 14.24
N CYS A 11 -11.59 20.75 14.10
CA CYS A 11 -10.61 21.22 13.12
C CYS A 11 -9.21 20.65 13.39
N LEU A 12 -8.77 20.64 14.65
CA LEU A 12 -7.48 20.05 15.03
C LEU A 12 -7.44 18.54 14.75
N GLY A 13 -8.54 17.83 15.00
CA GLY A 13 -8.67 16.41 14.67
C GLY A 13 -8.51 16.13 13.16
N ILE A 14 -9.21 16.91 12.32
CA ILE A 14 -9.09 16.80 10.88
C ILE A 14 -7.68 17.15 10.41
N LEU A 15 -7.12 18.26 10.90
CA LEU A 15 -5.76 18.70 10.55
C LEU A 15 -4.68 17.67 10.96
N SER A 16 -4.86 16.97 12.09
CA SER A 16 -3.94 15.91 12.51
C SER A 16 -4.08 14.63 11.70
N HIS A 17 -5.26 14.38 11.12
CA HIS A 17 -5.52 13.19 10.28
C HIS A 17 -4.75 13.24 8.96
N ILE A 18 -4.68 14.40 8.33
CA ILE A 18 -3.99 14.58 7.04
C ILE A 18 -2.52 14.11 7.07
N PRO A 19 -1.66 14.57 8.00
CA PRO A 19 -0.28 14.07 8.13
C PRO A 19 -0.20 12.58 8.39
N LEU A 20 -1.13 12.02 9.18
CA LEU A 20 -1.18 10.59 9.47
C LEU A 20 -1.49 9.75 8.23
N ASP A 21 -2.36 10.23 7.35
CA ASP A 21 -2.62 9.56 6.07
C ASP A 21 -1.42 9.67 5.12
N LEU A 22 -0.73 10.81 5.11
CA LEU A 22 0.46 11.01 4.27
C LEU A 22 1.61 10.07 4.61
N VAL A 23 1.78 9.67 5.87
CA VAL A 23 2.86 8.75 6.26
C VAL A 23 2.59 7.32 5.81
N THR A 24 1.35 6.98 5.45
CA THR A 24 0.97 5.64 4.95
C THR A 24 1.21 5.48 3.44
N PRO A 25 1.22 4.25 2.90
CA PRO A 25 1.31 4.02 1.45
C PRO A 25 -0.01 4.27 0.70
N PHE A 26 -1.09 4.64 1.41
CA PHE A 26 -2.42 4.82 0.82
C PHE A 26 -2.44 5.98 -0.19
N GLY A 27 -1.98 7.17 0.23
CA GLY A 27 -1.98 8.39 -0.55
C GLY A 27 -3.28 9.17 -0.49
N ILE A 28 -3.19 10.48 -0.31
CA ILE A 28 -4.33 11.40 -0.28
C ILE A 28 -4.14 12.55 -1.27
N LYS A 29 -5.25 13.03 -1.82
CA LYS A 29 -5.29 14.17 -2.74
C LYS A 29 -5.36 15.48 -1.93
N VAL A 30 -4.24 15.91 -1.34
CA VAL A 30 -4.17 17.06 -0.42
C VAL A 30 -4.65 18.36 -1.08
N PHE A 31 -4.41 18.52 -2.38
CA PHE A 31 -4.74 19.74 -3.14
C PHE A 31 -6.00 19.61 -3.99
N TYR A 32 -6.87 18.64 -3.69
CA TYR A 32 -8.15 18.54 -4.40
C TYR A 32 -9.04 19.78 -4.08
N PRO A 33 -9.72 20.40 -5.07
CA PRO A 33 -9.86 20.01 -6.47
C PRO A 33 -8.81 20.59 -7.43
N LEU A 34 -7.82 21.33 -6.93
CA LEU A 34 -6.77 21.98 -7.77
C LEU A 34 -5.83 20.95 -8.41
N SER A 35 -5.57 19.85 -7.74
CA SER A 35 -4.75 18.74 -8.23
C SER A 35 -5.34 17.40 -7.81
N GLU A 36 -5.38 16.45 -8.75
CA GLU A 36 -5.78 15.06 -8.48
C GLU A 36 -4.60 14.15 -8.11
N THR A 37 -3.39 14.69 -8.04
CA THR A 37 -2.19 13.92 -7.70
C THR A 37 -2.25 13.45 -6.25
N PRO A 38 -2.19 12.16 -5.97
CA PRO A 38 -2.10 11.65 -4.61
C PRO A 38 -0.69 11.81 -4.05
N TYR A 39 -0.58 12.40 -2.86
CA TYR A 39 0.67 12.53 -2.11
C TYR A 39 0.76 11.46 -1.04
N ARG A 40 1.94 10.89 -0.83
CA ARG A 40 2.23 9.91 0.20
C ARG A 40 3.72 9.83 0.49
N PHE A 41 4.06 9.56 1.74
CA PHE A 41 5.42 9.24 2.13
C PHE A 41 5.66 7.71 2.17
N GLY A 42 4.62 6.92 2.52
CA GLY A 42 4.70 5.45 2.56
C GLY A 42 5.85 4.97 3.46
N ILE A 43 5.95 5.53 4.67
CA ILE A 43 7.00 5.20 5.65
C ILE A 43 6.52 4.26 6.73
N THR A 44 5.21 4.20 7.00
CA THR A 44 4.62 3.26 7.95
C THR A 44 3.39 2.60 7.35
N PHE A 45 3.11 1.35 7.73
CA PHE A 45 1.90 0.66 7.31
C PHE A 45 0.69 1.20 8.07
N PHE A 46 -0.51 1.13 7.46
CA PHE A 46 -1.74 1.66 8.09
C PHE A 46 -2.18 0.88 9.34
N ILE A 47 -1.74 -0.37 9.51
CA ILE A 47 -1.87 -1.15 10.75
C ILE A 47 -0.45 -1.35 11.30
N ASP A 48 0.00 -0.40 12.09
CA ASP A 48 1.33 -0.42 12.71
C ASP A 48 1.18 -0.56 14.22
N GLY A 49 1.61 -1.72 14.75
CA GLY A 49 1.49 -2.03 16.17
C GLY A 49 2.35 -1.14 17.07
N TYR A 50 3.53 -0.73 16.62
CA TYR A 50 4.44 0.14 17.38
C TYR A 50 3.89 1.56 17.45
N PHE A 51 3.45 2.10 16.30
CA PHE A 51 2.79 3.40 16.23
C PHE A 51 1.57 3.44 17.15
N THR A 52 0.70 2.41 17.06
CA THR A 52 -0.51 2.30 17.88
C THR A 52 -0.16 2.17 19.35
N ALA A 53 0.86 1.38 19.72
CA ALA A 53 1.29 1.22 21.10
C ALA A 53 1.78 2.56 21.69
N ILE A 54 2.58 3.33 20.95
CA ILE A 54 3.04 4.67 21.38
C ILE A 54 1.84 5.57 21.67
N LEU A 55 0.85 5.61 20.78
CA LEU A 55 -0.37 6.43 20.96
C LEU A 55 -1.18 5.97 22.18
N VAL A 56 -1.45 4.68 22.31
CA VAL A 56 -2.25 4.12 23.41
C VAL A 56 -1.56 4.34 24.76
N LEU A 57 -0.26 4.08 24.85
CA LEU A 57 0.51 4.29 26.08
C LEU A 57 0.58 5.79 26.45
N THR A 58 0.76 6.67 25.47
CA THR A 58 0.73 8.12 25.70
C THR A 58 -0.64 8.54 26.23
N LEU A 59 -1.72 8.09 25.60
CA LEU A 59 -3.08 8.41 26.02
C LEU A 59 -3.38 7.86 27.44
N ALA A 60 -3.05 6.60 27.70
CA ALA A 60 -3.25 5.99 29.03
C ALA A 60 -2.48 6.75 30.12
N THR A 61 -1.25 7.17 29.82
CA THR A 61 -0.44 7.96 30.78
C THR A 61 -1.03 9.35 31.00
N CYS A 62 -1.58 9.99 29.94
CA CYS A 62 -2.25 11.27 30.05
C CYS A 62 -3.55 11.19 30.87
N LEU A 63 -4.30 10.09 30.75
CA LEU A 63 -5.50 9.86 31.55
C LEU A 63 -5.16 9.66 33.04
N TRP A 64 -4.03 9.03 33.33
CA TRP A 64 -3.60 8.77 34.70
C TRP A 64 -2.89 9.98 35.34
N ARG A 65 -2.07 10.69 34.55
CA ARG A 65 -1.33 11.91 34.99
C ARG A 65 -1.42 12.98 33.91
N PRO A 66 -2.47 13.79 33.89
CA PRO A 66 -2.68 14.82 32.90
C PRO A 66 -1.61 15.92 33.06
N ALA A 67 -0.58 15.84 32.22
CA ALA A 67 0.50 16.81 32.16
C ALA A 67 0.89 17.10 30.71
N SER A 68 1.14 18.35 30.38
CA SER A 68 1.62 18.73 29.03
C SER A 68 2.96 18.08 28.68
N LYS A 69 3.80 17.79 29.66
CA LYS A 69 5.06 17.03 29.47
C LYS A 69 4.82 15.62 28.97
N THR A 70 3.76 14.95 29.40
CA THR A 70 3.40 13.59 28.93
C THR A 70 2.99 13.63 27.45
N VAL A 71 2.18 14.61 27.06
CA VAL A 71 1.79 14.79 25.65
C VAL A 71 3.02 15.08 24.80
N LEU A 72 3.89 15.99 25.25
CA LEU A 72 5.10 16.35 24.54
C LEU A 72 6.05 15.15 24.37
N SER A 73 6.24 14.34 25.43
CA SER A 73 7.08 13.14 25.34
C SER A 73 6.51 12.10 24.36
N GLY A 74 5.18 11.94 24.33
CA GLY A 74 4.52 11.07 23.36
C GLY A 74 4.71 11.54 21.91
N LEU A 75 4.58 12.85 21.67
CA LEU A 75 4.83 13.44 20.35
C LEU A 75 6.28 13.30 19.91
N ILE A 76 7.24 13.50 20.82
CA ILE A 76 8.68 13.30 20.53
C ILE A 76 8.93 11.84 20.18
N LEU A 77 8.41 10.89 20.96
CA LEU A 77 8.59 9.46 20.71
C LEU A 77 7.98 9.05 19.37
N LEU A 78 6.78 9.56 19.05
CA LEU A 78 6.13 9.31 17.77
C LEU A 78 6.94 9.87 16.59
N SER A 79 7.44 11.10 16.73
CA SER A 79 8.29 11.74 15.71
C SER A 79 9.60 10.97 15.50
N ALA A 80 10.23 10.52 16.60
CA ALA A 80 11.44 9.69 16.55
C ALA A 80 11.17 8.34 15.86
N TYR A 81 10.02 7.71 16.15
CA TYR A 81 9.58 6.48 15.48
C TYR A 81 9.40 6.71 13.97
N LEU A 82 8.66 7.73 13.55
CA LEU A 82 8.46 8.04 12.13
C LEU A 82 9.79 8.39 11.44
N GLY A 83 10.68 9.10 12.12
CA GLY A 83 12.05 9.37 11.63
C GLY A 83 12.85 8.08 11.41
N SER A 84 12.77 7.12 12.34
CA SER A 84 13.41 5.82 12.19
C SER A 84 12.84 5.03 11.01
N GLN A 85 11.52 5.07 10.79
CA GLN A 85 10.88 4.44 9.62
C GLN A 85 11.35 5.07 8.31
N TRP A 86 11.55 6.38 8.27
CA TRP A 86 12.13 7.06 7.11
C TRP A 86 13.54 6.55 6.80
N LEU A 87 14.39 6.40 7.82
CA LEU A 87 15.74 5.86 7.66
C LEU A 87 15.71 4.41 7.16
N LEU A 88 14.84 3.57 7.71
CA LEU A 88 14.66 2.18 7.26
C LEU A 88 14.18 2.13 5.80
N LYS A 89 13.26 3.01 5.40
CA LYS A 89 12.82 3.13 4.02
C LYS A 89 13.97 3.50 3.08
N THR A 90 14.79 4.48 3.45
CA THR A 90 15.93 4.89 2.61
C THR A 90 16.94 3.76 2.47
N GLU A 91 17.16 2.98 3.52
CA GLU A 91 17.99 1.79 3.46
C GLU A 91 17.42 0.70 2.55
N ALA A 92 16.11 0.42 2.65
CA ALA A 92 15.42 -0.52 1.79
C ALA A 92 15.50 -0.11 0.29
N LEU A 93 15.33 1.18 0.00
CA LEU A 93 15.50 1.72 -1.35
C LEU A 93 16.95 1.61 -1.82
N ARG A 94 17.93 1.84 -0.95
CA ARG A 94 19.35 1.68 -1.28
C ARG A 94 19.66 0.25 -1.72
N VAL A 95 19.13 -0.75 -1.02
CA VAL A 95 19.23 -2.15 -1.42
C VAL A 95 18.65 -2.39 -2.82
N ALA A 96 17.46 -1.88 -3.10
CA ALA A 96 16.86 -2.01 -4.42
C ALA A 96 17.71 -1.33 -5.51
N THR A 97 18.25 -0.15 -5.24
CA THR A 97 19.10 0.60 -6.18
C THR A 97 20.42 -0.13 -6.48
N THR A 98 21.01 -0.83 -5.51
CA THR A 98 22.23 -1.61 -5.79
C THR A 98 21.99 -2.76 -6.76
N GLN A 99 20.78 -3.34 -6.78
CA GLN A 99 20.41 -4.40 -7.72
C GLN A 99 19.94 -3.88 -9.08
N PHE A 100 19.39 -2.66 -9.12
CA PHE A 100 18.91 -2.02 -10.33
C PHE A 100 19.40 -0.58 -10.45
N PRO A 101 20.72 -0.36 -10.65
CA PRO A 101 21.30 0.98 -10.62
C PRO A 101 20.76 1.92 -11.72
N GLU A 102 20.29 1.36 -12.81
CA GLU A 102 19.73 2.15 -13.93
C GLU A 102 18.21 2.38 -13.84
N SER A 103 17.54 1.80 -12.82
CA SER A 103 16.10 1.93 -12.68
C SER A 103 15.73 3.21 -11.93
N THR A 104 14.88 4.03 -12.54
CA THR A 104 14.37 5.28 -11.95
C THR A 104 13.04 5.10 -11.21
N ASP A 105 12.35 3.95 -11.39
CA ASP A 105 11.02 3.71 -10.82
C ASP A 105 11.07 2.55 -9.81
N LEU A 106 11.74 2.83 -8.67
CA LEU A 106 11.90 1.92 -7.53
C LEU A 106 11.11 2.43 -6.33
N HIS A 107 10.37 1.54 -5.69
CA HIS A 107 9.57 1.85 -4.52
C HIS A 107 9.87 0.87 -3.38
N ALA A 108 9.84 1.38 -2.14
CA ALA A 108 9.84 0.57 -0.93
C ALA A 108 8.57 0.86 -0.14
N LEU A 109 7.78 -0.17 0.12
CA LEU A 109 6.54 -0.10 0.87
C LEU A 109 6.69 -0.85 2.19
N PRO A 110 6.30 -0.22 3.32
CA PRO A 110 6.33 -0.88 4.62
C PRO A 110 5.35 -2.05 4.64
N GLN A 111 5.71 -3.11 5.37
CA GLN A 111 4.86 -4.27 5.57
C GLN A 111 4.19 -4.22 6.95
N PRO A 112 3.02 -4.88 7.15
CA PRO A 112 2.36 -4.90 8.45
C PRO A 112 3.20 -5.62 9.51
N PHE A 113 2.92 -5.30 10.78
CA PHE A 113 3.42 -5.96 11.99
C PHE A 113 4.91 -5.77 12.30
N SER A 114 5.73 -5.29 11.38
CA SER A 114 7.15 -5.07 11.67
C SER A 114 7.70 -3.86 10.92
N PRO A 115 8.40 -2.94 11.60
CA PRO A 115 9.04 -1.79 10.99
C PRO A 115 10.23 -2.15 10.09
N PHE A 116 10.70 -3.41 10.16
CA PHE A 116 11.91 -3.88 9.46
C PHE A 116 11.60 -4.63 8.17
N TYR A 117 10.33 -4.95 7.89
CA TYR A 117 9.93 -5.65 6.67
C TYR A 117 9.44 -4.69 5.60
N TRP A 118 10.01 -4.81 4.41
CA TRP A 118 9.74 -3.93 3.27
C TRP A 118 9.44 -4.73 2.02
N GLN A 119 8.45 -4.30 1.27
CA GLN A 119 8.18 -4.77 -0.09
C GLN A 119 8.88 -3.80 -1.04
N LEU A 120 9.79 -4.33 -1.85
CA LEU A 120 10.48 -3.59 -2.91
C LEU A 120 9.74 -3.81 -4.22
N ILE A 121 9.45 -2.74 -4.94
CA ILE A 121 8.77 -2.79 -6.23
C ILE A 121 9.62 -2.03 -7.23
N LYS A 122 10.01 -2.72 -8.32
CA LYS A 122 10.55 -2.12 -9.53
C LYS A 122 9.46 -2.11 -10.58
N ARG A 123 9.13 -0.95 -11.11
CA ARG A 123 8.16 -0.80 -12.19
C ARG A 123 8.87 -0.62 -13.53
N SER A 124 8.41 -1.31 -14.57
CA SER A 124 8.86 -1.20 -15.95
C SER A 124 7.63 -1.23 -16.86
N GLY A 125 7.04 -0.06 -17.10
CA GLY A 125 5.78 0.05 -17.85
C GLY A 125 4.61 -0.68 -17.15
N GLU A 126 4.10 -1.73 -17.77
CA GLU A 126 2.98 -2.56 -17.28
C GLU A 126 3.46 -3.82 -16.51
N THR A 127 4.77 -3.93 -16.27
CA THR A 127 5.40 -5.04 -15.56
C THR A 127 6.00 -4.57 -14.26
N TYR A 128 5.87 -5.39 -13.22
CA TYR A 128 6.43 -5.14 -11.91
C TYR A 128 7.32 -6.31 -11.49
N GLN A 129 8.46 -6.00 -10.89
CA GLN A 129 9.27 -6.96 -10.16
C GLN A 129 9.15 -6.62 -8.67
N VAL A 130 8.83 -7.62 -7.87
CA VAL A 130 8.54 -7.45 -6.44
C VAL A 130 9.42 -8.40 -5.64
N ALA A 131 10.07 -7.87 -4.61
CA ALA A 131 10.80 -8.67 -3.63
C ALA A 131 10.46 -8.21 -2.21
N TYR A 132 10.65 -9.10 -1.24
CA TYR A 132 10.46 -8.81 0.17
C TYR A 132 11.82 -8.80 0.87
N LEU A 133 12.06 -7.72 1.63
CA LEU A 133 13.31 -7.47 2.34
C LEU A 133 13.07 -7.40 3.84
N SER A 134 13.89 -8.10 4.62
CA SER A 134 14.00 -7.92 6.07
C SER A 134 15.27 -7.13 6.39
N LEU A 135 15.14 -6.08 7.20
CA LEU A 135 16.28 -5.28 7.71
C LEU A 135 16.66 -5.66 9.15
N LEU A 136 16.24 -6.84 9.63
CA LEU A 136 16.59 -7.33 10.97
C LEU A 136 18.06 -7.72 11.07
N ALA A 137 18.65 -7.58 12.26
CA ALA A 137 20.06 -7.81 12.51
C ALA A 137 20.54 -9.24 12.26
N GLN A 138 19.67 -10.24 12.35
CA GLN A 138 19.99 -11.64 12.02
C GLN A 138 20.29 -11.82 10.52
N ASP A 139 19.66 -11.02 9.69
CA ASP A 139 19.93 -11.00 8.25
C ASP A 139 21.15 -10.09 7.94
N ARG A 140 21.58 -9.26 8.91
CA ARG A 140 22.75 -8.36 8.78
C ARG A 140 24.11 -9.04 8.82
N ALA A 141 24.24 -10.22 9.39
CA ALA A 141 25.48 -11.01 9.24
C ALA A 141 25.73 -11.38 7.77
N ILE A 142 24.66 -11.47 7.01
CA ILE A 142 24.62 -11.53 5.55
C ILE A 142 24.88 -10.14 4.94
N ILE A 143 24.60 -9.04 5.68
CA ILE A 143 24.61 -7.64 5.21
C ILE A 143 26.03 -6.99 5.16
N THR A 144 27.04 -7.47 5.85
CA THR A 144 28.38 -6.89 5.75
C THR A 144 29.11 -7.30 4.47
N ASP A 145 28.80 -8.47 3.92
CA ASP A 145 29.16 -8.89 2.56
C ASP A 145 28.06 -8.52 1.52
N TYR A 146 27.06 -7.87 1.99
CA TYR A 146 25.71 -7.64 1.51
C TYR A 146 25.59 -6.66 0.35
N ARG A 147 26.55 -5.75 0.19
CA ARG A 147 26.47 -4.74 -0.88
C ARG A 147 26.65 -5.31 -2.27
N SER A 148 27.17 -6.51 -2.39
CA SER A 148 27.45 -7.13 -3.69
C SER A 148 26.72 -8.46 -3.97
N ASN A 149 26.20 -9.18 -2.97
CA ASN A 149 25.75 -10.56 -3.12
C ASN A 149 24.34 -10.90 -2.60
N LEU A 150 23.52 -9.92 -2.17
CA LEU A 150 22.14 -10.23 -1.80
C LEU A 150 21.29 -10.50 -3.03
N THR A 151 21.02 -11.76 -3.29
CA THR A 151 19.99 -12.19 -4.25
C THR A 151 18.63 -12.18 -3.58
N LEU A 152 17.86 -11.10 -3.77
CA LEU A 152 16.44 -11.08 -3.43
C LEU A 152 15.67 -11.95 -4.43
N ASP A 153 14.69 -12.69 -3.94
CA ASP A 153 13.75 -13.43 -4.80
C ASP A 153 12.75 -12.45 -5.42
N TRP A 154 13.03 -12.02 -6.65
CA TRP A 154 12.21 -11.10 -7.41
C TRP A 154 11.13 -11.83 -8.19
N GLN A 155 9.89 -11.68 -7.74
CA GLN A 155 8.71 -12.20 -8.43
C GLN A 155 8.19 -11.19 -9.45
N GLN A 156 7.83 -11.68 -10.64
CA GLN A 156 7.34 -10.84 -11.73
C GLN A 156 5.81 -10.83 -11.78
N TYR A 157 5.24 -9.62 -11.87
CA TYR A 157 3.81 -9.39 -12.00
C TYR A 157 3.52 -8.52 -13.23
N HIS A 158 2.35 -8.71 -13.83
CA HIS A 158 1.95 -8.00 -15.04
C HIS A 158 0.54 -7.41 -14.89
N LEU A 159 0.33 -6.21 -15.42
CA LEU A 159 -1.01 -5.64 -15.51
C LEU A 159 -1.85 -6.37 -16.56
N LEU A 160 -1.29 -6.66 -17.73
CA LEU A 160 -2.00 -7.29 -18.85
C LEU A 160 -1.81 -8.81 -18.94
N GLY A 161 -1.28 -9.44 -17.88
CA GLY A 161 -0.95 -10.88 -17.89
C GLY A 161 0.26 -11.23 -18.75
N GLN A 162 0.65 -12.50 -18.73
CA GLN A 162 1.82 -13.00 -19.46
C GLN A 162 1.44 -13.55 -20.86
N THR A 163 0.24 -14.12 -20.99
CA THR A 163 -0.21 -14.82 -22.20
C THR A 163 -0.77 -13.86 -23.22
N ASP A 164 -0.19 -13.81 -24.40
CA ASP A 164 -0.60 -12.91 -25.49
C ASP A 164 -2.06 -13.08 -25.92
N LEU A 165 -2.59 -14.30 -25.87
CA LEU A 165 -3.98 -14.61 -26.21
C LEU A 165 -5.02 -13.91 -25.32
N GLN A 166 -4.69 -13.66 -24.06
CA GLN A 166 -5.61 -13.03 -23.09
C GLN A 166 -5.43 -11.51 -23.01
N LYS A 167 -4.31 -10.96 -23.49
CA LYS A 167 -4.02 -9.52 -23.41
C LYS A 167 -5.12 -8.62 -23.98
N PRO A 168 -5.74 -8.91 -25.15
CA PRO A 168 -6.82 -8.08 -25.68
C PRO A 168 -8.02 -8.02 -24.73
N LEU A 169 -8.46 -9.17 -24.19
CA LEU A 169 -9.55 -9.26 -23.23
C LEU A 169 -9.25 -8.49 -21.94
N ILE A 170 -8.04 -8.65 -21.39
CA ILE A 170 -7.60 -7.98 -20.16
C ILE A 170 -7.55 -6.47 -20.39
N ARG A 171 -7.04 -6.01 -21.53
CA ARG A 171 -6.98 -4.59 -21.90
C ARG A 171 -8.38 -4.01 -22.06
N GLU A 172 -9.29 -4.73 -22.72
CA GLU A 172 -10.70 -4.31 -22.87
C GLU A 172 -11.36 -4.14 -21.49
N ALA A 173 -11.22 -5.13 -20.60
CA ALA A 173 -11.74 -5.06 -19.23
C ALA A 173 -11.15 -3.89 -18.45
N TRP A 174 -9.83 -3.69 -18.53
CA TRP A 174 -9.13 -2.59 -17.88
C TRP A 174 -9.61 -1.21 -18.32
N GLN A 175 -9.94 -1.03 -19.61
CA GLN A 175 -10.32 0.25 -20.20
C GLN A 175 -11.80 0.62 -19.98
N GLN A 176 -12.62 -0.29 -19.41
CA GLN A 176 -14.04 0.00 -19.18
C GLN A 176 -14.24 1.25 -18.31
N ASN A 177 -15.19 2.12 -18.67
CA ASN A 177 -15.47 3.35 -17.93
C ASN A 177 -15.86 3.08 -16.48
N ARG A 178 -16.62 2.03 -16.22
CA ARG A 178 -16.99 1.61 -14.85
C ARG A 178 -15.78 1.27 -13.97
N PHE A 179 -14.64 0.94 -14.58
CA PHE A 179 -13.39 0.60 -13.88
C PHE A 179 -12.52 1.83 -13.59
N GLN A 180 -12.91 3.02 -14.03
CA GLN A 180 -12.14 4.26 -13.88
C GLN A 180 -11.80 4.58 -12.41
N LYS A 181 -12.74 4.35 -11.48
CA LYS A 181 -12.49 4.60 -10.04
C LYS A 181 -11.38 3.72 -9.50
N PHE A 182 -11.32 2.45 -9.90
CA PHE A 182 -10.22 1.56 -9.51
C PHE A 182 -8.90 1.99 -10.16
N ARG A 183 -8.89 2.32 -11.45
CA ARG A 183 -7.68 2.81 -12.15
C ARG A 183 -7.11 4.07 -11.51
N SER A 184 -7.95 5.01 -11.09
CA SER A 184 -7.49 6.24 -10.42
C SER A 184 -6.99 6.01 -8.99
N PHE A 185 -7.43 4.94 -8.36
CA PHE A 185 -7.02 4.55 -7.01
C PHE A 185 -5.76 3.69 -7.01
N ALA A 186 -5.66 2.74 -7.94
CA ALA A 186 -4.58 1.77 -8.00
C ALA A 186 -3.26 2.42 -8.43
N GLN A 187 -2.18 2.12 -7.71
CA GLN A 187 -0.85 2.68 -7.97
C GLN A 187 0.09 1.65 -8.60
N PHE A 188 -0.04 0.40 -8.17
CA PHE A 188 0.68 -0.73 -8.72
C PHE A 188 -0.32 -1.83 -9.09
N PRO A 189 -1.22 -1.54 -10.07
CA PRO A 189 -2.24 -2.49 -10.47
C PRO A 189 -1.62 -3.69 -11.18
N ILE A 190 -2.08 -4.87 -10.81
CA ILE A 190 -1.69 -6.13 -11.45
C ILE A 190 -2.93 -6.95 -11.79
N LEU A 191 -2.79 -7.79 -12.81
CA LEU A 191 -3.75 -8.86 -13.06
C LEU A 191 -3.66 -9.84 -11.90
N TYR A 192 -4.80 -10.10 -11.26
CA TYR A 192 -4.90 -11.11 -10.22
C TYR A 192 -5.18 -12.49 -10.83
N ARG A 193 -6.23 -12.58 -11.67
CA ARG A 193 -6.56 -13.79 -12.44
C ARG A 193 -7.61 -13.49 -13.51
N VAL A 194 -7.73 -14.41 -14.44
CA VAL A 194 -8.86 -14.52 -15.37
C VAL A 194 -9.56 -15.83 -15.06
N ASP A 195 -10.86 -15.81 -14.86
CA ASP A 195 -11.66 -17.02 -14.63
C ASP A 195 -12.98 -16.96 -15.39
N GLU A 196 -13.60 -18.12 -15.55
CA GLU A 196 -14.95 -18.25 -16.04
C GLU A 196 -15.85 -18.70 -14.87
N SER A 197 -16.89 -17.95 -14.61
CA SER A 197 -17.80 -18.20 -13.51
C SER A 197 -19.23 -17.87 -13.91
N GLN A 198 -20.14 -18.83 -13.75
CA GLN A 198 -21.57 -18.68 -14.06
C GLN A 198 -21.84 -18.23 -15.52
N GLY A 199 -21.07 -18.71 -16.49
CA GLY A 199 -21.18 -18.34 -17.90
C GLY A 199 -20.68 -16.93 -18.23
N GLU A 200 -19.98 -16.28 -17.32
CA GLU A 200 -19.31 -14.99 -17.53
C GLU A 200 -17.80 -15.17 -17.47
N ILE A 201 -17.07 -14.52 -18.36
CA ILE A 201 -15.60 -14.42 -18.29
C ILE A 201 -15.28 -13.20 -17.43
N CYS A 202 -14.52 -13.40 -16.36
CA CYS A 202 -14.14 -12.39 -15.39
C CYS A 202 -12.64 -12.14 -15.41
N VAL A 203 -12.26 -10.87 -15.43
CA VAL A 203 -10.87 -10.39 -15.34
C VAL A 203 -10.72 -9.63 -14.03
N TRP A 204 -9.89 -10.14 -13.13
CA TRP A 204 -9.72 -9.61 -11.78
C TRP A 204 -8.38 -8.91 -11.65
N PHE A 205 -8.41 -7.76 -10.98
CA PHE A 205 -7.24 -6.93 -10.70
C PHE A 205 -7.11 -6.67 -9.20
N THR A 206 -5.88 -6.45 -8.78
CA THR A 206 -5.54 -5.99 -7.43
C THR A 206 -4.42 -4.96 -7.49
N ASP A 207 -4.04 -4.41 -6.34
CA ASP A 207 -2.92 -3.47 -6.23
C ASP A 207 -1.85 -4.05 -5.30
N LEU A 208 -0.61 -4.05 -5.73
CA LEU A 208 0.53 -4.60 -4.98
C LEU A 208 0.71 -4.01 -3.59
N ARG A 209 0.23 -2.79 -3.33
CA ARG A 209 0.25 -2.20 -1.98
C ARG A 209 -0.47 -3.04 -0.92
N TYR A 210 -1.41 -3.88 -1.36
CA TYR A 210 -2.26 -4.70 -0.48
C TYR A 210 -2.00 -6.19 -0.64
N THR A 211 -0.97 -6.56 -1.39
CA THR A 211 -0.54 -7.95 -1.48
C THR A 211 0.46 -8.24 -0.37
N LEU A 212 0.20 -9.31 0.36
CA LEU A 212 1.08 -9.82 1.41
C LEU A 212 1.51 -11.23 1.04
N PRO A 213 2.73 -11.65 1.38
CA PRO A 213 3.14 -13.04 1.20
C PRO A 213 2.12 -14.00 1.85
N TYR A 214 1.75 -15.03 1.12
CA TYR A 214 0.85 -16.11 1.59
C TYR A 214 -0.57 -15.68 2.01
N MET A 215 -0.99 -14.46 1.68
CA MET A 215 -2.34 -13.99 1.99
C MET A 215 -3.09 -13.56 0.73
N THR A 216 -4.37 -13.90 0.69
CA THR A 216 -5.28 -13.43 -0.37
C THR A 216 -5.46 -11.91 -0.27
N PRO A 217 -5.19 -11.15 -1.34
CA PRO A 217 -5.33 -9.69 -1.31
C PRO A 217 -6.76 -9.26 -0.97
N PRO A 218 -6.96 -8.28 -0.08
CA PRO A 218 -8.31 -7.88 0.37
C PRO A 218 -9.07 -7.04 -0.67
N PHE A 219 -8.38 -6.40 -1.59
CA PHE A 219 -8.96 -5.49 -2.60
C PHE A 219 -8.80 -6.08 -4.00
N ARG A 220 -9.79 -6.89 -4.41
CA ARG A 220 -9.82 -7.49 -5.74
C ARG A 220 -11.10 -7.06 -6.43
N TYR A 221 -10.93 -6.30 -7.49
CA TYR A 221 -12.01 -5.79 -8.34
C TYR A 221 -11.90 -6.40 -9.71
N GLY A 222 -13.02 -6.70 -10.33
CA GLY A 222 -13.03 -7.33 -11.64
C GLY A 222 -14.14 -6.83 -12.53
N MET A 223 -13.90 -6.99 -13.81
CA MET A 223 -14.88 -6.82 -14.86
C MET A 223 -15.25 -8.18 -15.40
N CYS A 224 -16.54 -8.51 -15.38
CA CYS A 224 -17.06 -9.74 -15.94
C CYS A 224 -17.92 -9.45 -17.16
N ARG A 225 -17.80 -10.27 -18.20
CA ARG A 225 -18.54 -10.16 -19.45
C ARG A 225 -19.34 -11.45 -19.68
N ASN A 226 -20.64 -11.31 -19.92
CA ASN A 226 -21.52 -12.39 -20.31
C ASN A 226 -21.50 -12.66 -21.84
N SER A 227 -22.28 -13.61 -22.30
CA SER A 227 -22.45 -13.92 -23.74
C SER A 227 -22.96 -12.75 -24.58
N GLU A 228 -23.66 -11.77 -23.96
CA GLU A 228 -24.13 -10.55 -24.61
C GLU A 228 -23.05 -9.47 -24.72
N SER A 229 -21.81 -9.76 -24.34
CA SER A 229 -20.66 -8.84 -24.34
C SER A 229 -20.83 -7.61 -23.43
N LEU A 230 -21.75 -7.65 -22.47
CA LEU A 230 -21.96 -6.57 -21.54
C LEU A 230 -21.04 -6.70 -20.31
N TRP A 231 -20.17 -5.70 -20.11
CA TRP A 231 -19.26 -5.64 -18.96
C TRP A 231 -19.96 -5.16 -17.69
N ARG A 232 -19.79 -5.91 -16.60
CA ARG A 232 -20.28 -5.59 -15.26
C ARG A 232 -19.14 -5.56 -14.27
N LEU A 233 -19.20 -4.61 -13.32
CA LEU A 233 -18.20 -4.44 -12.28
C LEU A 233 -18.56 -5.29 -11.06
N TYR A 234 -17.57 -6.07 -10.60
CA TYR A 234 -17.67 -6.90 -9.41
C TYR A 234 -16.51 -6.66 -8.46
N ARG A 235 -16.72 -7.03 -7.21
CA ARG A 235 -15.70 -7.12 -6.18
C ARG A 235 -15.72 -8.51 -5.57
N LEU A 236 -14.56 -9.15 -5.39
CA LEU A 236 -14.45 -10.35 -4.57
C LEU A 236 -14.56 -9.99 -3.09
N ARG A 237 -15.27 -10.81 -2.33
CA ARG A 237 -15.36 -10.66 -0.88
C ARG A 237 -13.96 -10.84 -0.27
N ARG A 238 -13.67 -10.08 0.79
CA ARG A 238 -12.37 -10.15 1.45
C ARG A 238 -12.09 -11.59 1.92
N PHE A 239 -10.87 -12.05 1.65
CA PHE A 239 -10.35 -13.36 2.09
C PHE A 239 -11.09 -14.60 1.53
N THR A 240 -11.95 -14.47 0.54
CA THR A 240 -12.60 -15.59 -0.16
C THR A 240 -12.26 -15.54 -1.66
N GLU A 241 -12.11 -16.69 -2.30
CA GLU A 241 -11.72 -16.76 -3.72
C GLU A 241 -12.91 -16.77 -4.69
N SER A 242 -14.11 -17.14 -4.21
CA SER A 242 -15.25 -17.43 -5.06
C SER A 242 -16.43 -16.46 -4.92
N GLU A 243 -16.60 -15.85 -3.74
CA GLU A 243 -17.74 -14.98 -3.51
C GLU A 243 -17.54 -13.61 -4.17
N ARG A 244 -18.42 -13.28 -5.11
CA ARG A 244 -18.40 -12.00 -5.82
C ARG A 244 -19.67 -11.19 -5.54
N HIS A 245 -19.51 -9.87 -5.43
CA HIS A 245 -20.58 -8.91 -5.30
C HIS A 245 -20.56 -7.95 -6.48
N MET A 246 -21.70 -7.76 -7.14
CA MET A 246 -21.87 -6.74 -8.16
C MET A 246 -21.88 -5.35 -7.52
N LEU A 247 -21.22 -4.36 -8.13
CA LEU A 247 -21.12 -2.98 -7.68
C LEU A 247 -21.85 -2.01 -8.60
#